data_8c2a49b096ea34ddf9f32274e2e1c78f
#
_entry.id   8c2a49b096ea34ddf9f32274e2e1c78f
#
_cell.length_a   1.000
_cell.length_b   1.000
_cell.length_c   1.000
_cell.angle_alpha   90.00
_cell.angle_beta   90.00
_cell.angle_gamma   90.00
#
_symmetry.space_group_name_H-M   'P 1'
#
loop_
_entity.id
_entity.type
_entity.pdbx_description
1 polymer ?
#
loop_
_entity_poly.entity_id
_entity_poly.type
_entity_poly.pdbx_seq_one_letter_code
_entity_poly.pdbx_strand_id
1 'polypeptide(L)'
;MKILVSDEIEKVCPSFVGAHVEVSVRNTPYSEGLWNEINRLEQLFRATLTTETLKDISGISATRRVYRACGKDPSRYRPAAEALIRRMLQGKELYQISTLVDLVNLASIKFGYSIGGFDAEKFEGDTLTLGIGKAGEPYEGIGRGLINIEGLPVYRDSRGGVGTPTSDNERTKINLNTTHLLVLINGYDGNEESVRANAEFLIRLACDFCEGHDASYYIYR
;
A
#
# COMPACT_ATOMS: atom_id res chain seq x y z
N MET A 1 17.34 0.20 1.00
CA MET A 1 16.71 -1.02 1.60
C MET A 1 16.66 -2.13 0.57
N LYS A 2 17.10 -3.37 0.88
CA LYS A 2 16.97 -4.53 -0.02
C LYS A 2 15.64 -5.23 0.22
N ILE A 3 14.91 -5.62 -0.85
CA ILE A 3 13.68 -6.41 -0.73
C ILE A 3 13.95 -7.85 -1.21
N LEU A 4 13.53 -8.82 -0.40
CA LEU A 4 13.53 -10.24 -0.72
C LEU A 4 12.11 -10.75 -0.78
N VAL A 5 11.79 -11.56 -1.78
CA VAL A 5 10.53 -12.27 -1.89
C VAL A 5 10.77 -13.73 -1.48
N SER A 6 9.95 -14.26 -0.58
CA SER A 6 10.12 -15.64 -0.09
C SER A 6 9.54 -16.65 -1.06
N ASP A 7 10.09 -17.87 -1.04
CA ASP A 7 9.56 -19.01 -1.80
C ASP A 7 8.06 -19.26 -1.56
N GLU A 8 7.55 -18.90 -0.38
CA GLU A 8 6.12 -19.04 -0.06
C GLU A 8 5.26 -18.12 -0.93
N ILE A 9 5.72 -16.87 -1.16
CA ILE A 9 5.06 -15.92 -2.06
C ILE A 9 5.21 -16.34 -3.51
N GLU A 10 6.40 -16.77 -3.92
CA GLU A 10 6.65 -17.26 -5.29
C GLU A 10 5.74 -18.45 -5.66
N LYS A 11 5.49 -19.36 -4.71
CA LYS A 11 4.58 -20.51 -4.90
C LYS A 11 3.13 -20.10 -5.08
N VAL A 12 2.62 -19.10 -4.31
CA VAL A 12 1.21 -18.69 -4.37
C VAL A 12 0.94 -17.62 -5.43
N CYS A 13 1.99 -16.89 -5.85
CA CYS A 13 1.92 -15.84 -6.86
C CYS A 13 3.22 -15.76 -7.67
N PRO A 14 3.49 -16.71 -8.59
CA PRO A 14 4.72 -16.71 -9.39
C PRO A 14 4.90 -15.47 -10.28
N SER A 15 3.81 -14.77 -10.57
CA SER A 15 3.79 -13.55 -11.36
C SER A 15 3.97 -12.28 -10.53
N PHE A 16 4.22 -12.39 -9.21
CA PHE A 16 4.35 -11.21 -8.37
C PHE A 16 5.42 -10.24 -8.88
N VAL A 17 5.09 -8.98 -8.91
CA VAL A 17 6.02 -7.89 -9.18
C VAL A 17 5.75 -6.76 -8.19
N GLY A 18 6.78 -6.31 -7.50
CA GLY A 18 6.68 -5.20 -6.56
C GLY A 18 7.54 -4.01 -7.00
N ALA A 19 7.21 -2.84 -6.49
CA ALA A 19 8.10 -1.68 -6.54
C ALA A 19 8.40 -1.16 -5.14
N HIS A 20 9.65 -0.85 -4.92
CA HIS A 20 10.16 -0.12 -3.78
C HIS A 20 10.43 1.31 -4.22
N VAL A 21 9.84 2.29 -3.53
CA VAL A 21 10.04 3.72 -3.79
C VAL A 21 10.59 4.36 -2.53
N GLU A 22 11.64 5.15 -2.67
CA GLU A 22 12.15 6.03 -1.61
C GLU A 22 12.18 7.47 -2.09
N VAL A 23 11.81 8.40 -1.22
CA VAL A 23 11.83 9.84 -1.51
C VAL A 23 12.00 10.65 -0.24
N SER A 24 12.90 11.62 -0.25
CA SER A 24 13.02 12.64 0.79
C SER A 24 11.86 13.62 0.68
N VAL A 25 11.19 13.92 1.79
CA VAL A 25 9.92 14.65 1.77
C VAL A 25 9.77 15.57 2.97
N ARG A 26 8.84 16.51 2.85
CA ARG A 26 8.28 17.28 3.97
C ARG A 26 6.79 16.97 4.10
N ASN A 27 6.40 16.35 5.21
CA ASN A 27 5.00 16.07 5.47
C ASN A 27 4.27 17.30 6.04
N THR A 28 3.02 17.47 5.64
CA THR A 28 2.13 18.52 6.14
C THR A 28 0.79 17.91 6.59
N PRO A 29 0.05 18.59 7.49
CA PRO A 29 -1.26 18.07 7.91
C PRO A 29 -2.28 18.00 6.78
N TYR A 30 -2.15 18.86 5.75
CA TYR A 30 -3.13 19.00 4.68
C TYR A 30 -2.51 19.65 3.44
N SER A 31 -2.97 19.24 2.26
CA SER A 31 -2.68 19.88 0.97
C SER A 31 -3.95 20.01 0.16
N GLU A 32 -4.42 21.25 -0.04
CA GLU A 32 -5.61 21.55 -0.86
C GLU A 32 -5.46 21.05 -2.30
N GLY A 33 -4.26 21.24 -2.88
CA GLY A 33 -3.97 20.77 -4.24
C GLY A 33 -4.11 19.26 -4.39
N LEU A 34 -3.57 18.49 -3.44
CA LEU A 34 -3.71 17.03 -3.42
C LEU A 34 -5.18 16.60 -3.25
N TRP A 35 -5.90 17.24 -2.37
CA TRP A 35 -7.33 16.92 -2.15
C TRP A 35 -8.19 17.27 -3.36
N ASN A 36 -7.84 18.28 -4.15
CA ASN A 36 -8.49 18.56 -5.42
C ASN A 36 -8.28 17.41 -6.41
N GLU A 37 -7.09 16.77 -6.47
CA GLU A 37 -6.85 15.57 -7.28
C GLU A 37 -7.65 14.36 -6.77
N ILE A 38 -7.68 14.14 -5.46
CA ILE A 38 -8.48 13.07 -4.82
C ILE A 38 -9.97 13.24 -5.18
N ASN A 39 -10.52 14.43 -5.05
CA ASN A 39 -11.93 14.71 -5.34
C ASN A 39 -12.27 14.50 -6.83
N ARG A 40 -11.35 14.86 -7.75
CA ARG A 40 -11.54 14.59 -9.18
C ARG A 40 -11.58 13.08 -9.47
N LEU A 41 -10.67 12.31 -8.87
CA LEU A 41 -10.66 10.85 -9.02
C LEU A 41 -11.91 10.22 -8.41
N GLU A 42 -12.38 10.71 -7.26
CA GLU A 42 -13.61 10.26 -6.64
C GLU A 42 -14.82 10.47 -7.54
N GLN A 43 -14.97 11.65 -8.14
CA GLN A 43 -16.05 11.94 -9.09
C GLN A 43 -16.01 10.99 -10.30
N LEU A 44 -14.82 10.76 -10.87
CA LEU A 44 -14.65 9.82 -11.98
C LEU A 44 -15.07 8.40 -11.57
N PHE A 45 -14.62 7.93 -10.41
CA PHE A 45 -14.91 6.57 -9.93
C PHE A 45 -16.41 6.39 -9.63
N ARG A 46 -17.05 7.37 -9.04
CA ARG A 46 -18.52 7.34 -8.81
C ARG A 46 -19.33 7.32 -10.12
N ALA A 47 -18.80 7.92 -11.19
CA ALA A 47 -19.44 7.91 -12.49
C ALA A 47 -19.21 6.61 -13.28
N THR A 48 -18.15 5.85 -13.00
CA THR A 48 -17.71 4.71 -13.84
C THR A 48 -17.70 3.36 -13.13
N LEU A 49 -17.71 3.33 -11.80
CA LEU A 49 -17.60 2.11 -11.00
C LEU A 49 -18.79 1.93 -10.06
N THR A 50 -19.06 0.68 -9.72
CA THR A 50 -19.98 0.29 -8.64
C THR A 50 -19.28 -0.61 -7.64
N THR A 51 -19.88 -0.84 -6.48
CA THR A 51 -19.31 -1.75 -5.48
C THR A 51 -19.20 -3.19 -5.97
N GLU A 52 -20.02 -3.58 -6.94
CA GLU A 52 -20.02 -4.90 -7.58
C GLU A 52 -18.87 -5.07 -8.57
N THR A 53 -18.50 -4.01 -9.29
CA THR A 53 -17.44 -4.03 -10.31
C THR A 53 -16.03 -3.88 -9.73
N LEU A 54 -15.87 -3.55 -8.44
CA LEU A 54 -14.55 -3.45 -7.80
C LEU A 54 -13.72 -4.73 -7.90
N LYS A 55 -14.36 -5.89 -7.86
CA LYS A 55 -13.70 -7.18 -8.00
C LYS A 55 -13.06 -7.39 -9.38
N ASP A 56 -13.42 -6.57 -10.37
CA ASP A 56 -12.94 -6.66 -11.75
C ASP A 56 -11.66 -5.79 -11.96
N ILE A 57 -11.30 -4.94 -10.98
CA ILE A 57 -10.04 -4.21 -10.98
C ILE A 57 -8.90 -5.21 -10.76
N SER A 58 -7.95 -5.26 -11.72
CA SER A 58 -6.89 -6.29 -11.78
C SER A 58 -6.12 -6.44 -10.46
N GLY A 59 -5.59 -5.35 -9.91
CA GLY A 59 -4.83 -5.36 -8.66
C GLY A 59 -5.64 -5.85 -7.46
N ILE A 60 -6.92 -5.44 -7.35
CA ILE A 60 -7.83 -5.90 -6.30
C ILE A 60 -8.12 -7.39 -6.46
N SER A 61 -8.51 -7.80 -7.68
CA SER A 61 -8.81 -9.19 -8.01
C SER A 61 -7.63 -10.12 -7.69
N ALA A 62 -6.42 -9.72 -8.09
CA ALA A 62 -5.20 -10.47 -7.86
C ALA A 62 -4.87 -10.58 -6.36
N THR A 63 -4.92 -9.48 -5.61
CA THR A 63 -4.71 -9.50 -4.16
C THR A 63 -5.70 -10.45 -3.47
N ARG A 64 -6.97 -10.43 -3.87
CA ARG A 64 -7.99 -11.35 -3.34
C ARG A 64 -7.70 -12.81 -3.68
N ARG A 65 -7.14 -13.12 -4.87
CA ARG A 65 -6.71 -14.49 -5.23
C ARG A 65 -5.57 -14.97 -4.34
N VAL A 66 -4.56 -14.13 -4.11
CA VAL A 66 -3.44 -14.46 -3.21
C VAL A 66 -3.93 -14.72 -1.79
N TYR A 67 -4.82 -13.90 -1.26
CA TYR A 67 -5.41 -14.14 0.08
C TYR A 67 -6.07 -15.52 0.17
N ARG A 68 -6.89 -15.89 -0.82
CA ARG A 68 -7.53 -17.22 -0.85
C ARG A 68 -6.49 -18.35 -0.97
N ALA A 69 -5.45 -18.17 -1.78
CA ALA A 69 -4.38 -19.17 -1.92
C ALA A 69 -3.61 -19.36 -0.59
N CYS A 70 -3.53 -18.30 0.24
CA CYS A 70 -2.96 -18.35 1.59
C CYS A 70 -3.98 -18.76 2.68
N GLY A 71 -5.19 -19.19 2.30
CA GLY A 71 -6.23 -19.59 3.26
C GLY A 71 -6.96 -18.44 3.96
N LYS A 72 -6.78 -17.19 3.49
CA LYS A 72 -7.40 -16.00 4.10
C LYS A 72 -8.66 -15.58 3.34
N ASP A 73 -9.73 -15.25 4.08
CA ASP A 73 -10.95 -14.71 3.47
C ASP A 73 -10.79 -13.20 3.16
N PRO A 74 -10.74 -12.81 1.87
CA PRO A 74 -10.56 -11.41 1.49
C PRO A 74 -11.80 -10.53 1.75
N SER A 75 -12.94 -11.11 2.11
CA SER A 75 -14.12 -10.34 2.50
C SER A 75 -14.02 -9.86 3.94
N ARG A 76 -13.40 -10.67 4.79
CA ARG A 76 -13.12 -10.35 6.20
C ARG A 76 -11.86 -9.49 6.36
N TYR A 77 -10.80 -9.82 5.61
CA TYR A 77 -9.50 -9.13 5.63
C TYR A 77 -9.31 -8.30 4.35
N ARG A 78 -10.23 -7.40 4.09
CA ARG A 78 -10.28 -6.66 2.81
C ARG A 78 -8.97 -5.94 2.50
N PRO A 79 -8.45 -6.05 1.24
CA PRO A 79 -7.33 -5.25 0.76
C PRO A 79 -7.58 -3.75 0.91
N ALA A 80 -6.55 -2.98 1.28
CA ALA A 80 -6.68 -1.54 1.55
C ALA A 80 -7.22 -0.76 0.34
N ALA A 81 -6.71 -1.02 -0.88
CA ALA A 81 -7.22 -0.39 -2.09
C ALA A 81 -8.74 -0.60 -2.28
N GLU A 82 -9.21 -1.86 -2.10
CA GLU A 82 -10.63 -2.18 -2.18
C GLU A 82 -11.44 -1.44 -1.10
N ALA A 83 -10.88 -1.35 0.12
CA ALA A 83 -11.56 -0.69 1.24
C ALA A 83 -11.74 0.82 0.97
N LEU A 84 -10.70 1.48 0.46
CA LEU A 84 -10.71 2.91 0.12
C LEU A 84 -11.71 3.21 -1.00
N ILE A 85 -11.64 2.47 -2.12
CA ILE A 85 -12.54 2.69 -3.26
C ILE A 85 -13.99 2.40 -2.87
N ARG A 86 -14.24 1.31 -2.14
CA ARG A 86 -15.59 0.99 -1.65
C ARG A 86 -16.16 2.09 -0.76
N ARG A 87 -15.32 2.69 0.10
CA ARG A 87 -15.71 3.80 0.95
C ARG A 87 -16.19 5.00 0.12
N MET A 88 -15.42 5.37 -0.92
CA MET A 88 -15.77 6.43 -1.88
C MET A 88 -17.10 6.14 -2.59
N LEU A 89 -17.27 4.93 -3.14
CA LEU A 89 -18.50 4.53 -3.87
C LEU A 89 -19.74 4.48 -2.97
N GLN A 90 -19.57 4.28 -1.66
CA GLN A 90 -20.65 4.36 -0.68
C GLN A 90 -21.01 5.80 -0.25
N GLY A 91 -20.40 6.81 -0.83
CA GLY A 91 -20.64 8.21 -0.47
C GLY A 91 -20.02 8.64 0.85
N LYS A 92 -19.09 7.85 1.40
CA LYS A 92 -18.38 8.18 2.64
C LYS A 92 -17.10 8.93 2.31
N GLU A 93 -16.84 10.03 3.00
CA GLU A 93 -15.60 10.80 2.85
C GLU A 93 -14.38 9.94 3.18
N LEU A 94 -13.31 10.09 2.41
CA LEU A 94 -12.00 9.51 2.78
C LEU A 94 -11.48 10.22 4.03
N TYR A 95 -10.71 9.48 4.84
CA TYR A 95 -10.04 10.08 5.98
C TYR A 95 -8.90 10.99 5.49
N GLN A 96 -8.89 12.22 5.95
CA GLN A 96 -7.79 13.14 5.81
C GLN A 96 -6.84 12.91 7.00
N ILE A 97 -5.63 12.46 6.73
CA ILE A 97 -4.68 12.08 7.78
C ILE A 97 -3.46 13.01 7.77
N SER A 98 -2.74 13.05 6.67
CA SER A 98 -1.63 13.96 6.37
C SER A 98 -1.31 13.85 4.89
N THR A 99 -0.61 14.83 4.34
CA THR A 99 -0.33 14.87 2.91
C THR A 99 0.36 13.60 2.40
N LEU A 100 1.33 13.04 3.15
CA LEU A 100 1.99 11.78 2.76
C LEU A 100 1.05 10.58 2.77
N VAL A 101 0.19 10.43 3.77
CA VAL A 101 -0.78 9.33 3.82
C VAL A 101 -1.81 9.48 2.71
N ASP A 102 -2.27 10.71 2.48
CA ASP A 102 -3.30 11.00 1.47
C ASP A 102 -2.78 10.74 0.05
N LEU A 103 -1.50 11.06 -0.26
CA LEU A 103 -0.92 10.76 -1.56
C LEU A 103 -0.71 9.25 -1.79
N VAL A 104 -0.33 8.48 -0.76
CA VAL A 104 -0.25 7.01 -0.84
C VAL A 104 -1.63 6.41 -1.09
N ASN A 105 -2.65 6.93 -0.39
CA ASN A 105 -4.04 6.52 -0.61
C ASN A 105 -4.52 6.86 -2.03
N LEU A 106 -4.21 8.05 -2.55
CA LEU A 106 -4.57 8.45 -3.92
C LEU A 106 -3.96 7.50 -4.95
N ALA A 107 -2.67 7.17 -4.82
CA ALA A 107 -2.00 6.23 -5.69
C ALA A 107 -2.61 4.81 -5.60
N SER A 108 -2.90 4.35 -4.38
CA SER A 108 -3.56 3.06 -4.13
C SER A 108 -4.94 2.98 -4.80
N ILE A 109 -5.75 4.02 -4.67
CA ILE A 109 -7.08 4.12 -5.30
C ILE A 109 -6.95 4.11 -6.82
N LYS A 110 -6.09 4.97 -7.38
CA LYS A 110 -5.96 5.17 -8.82
C LYS A 110 -5.57 3.89 -9.56
N PHE A 111 -4.65 3.11 -9.01
CA PHE A 111 -4.12 1.91 -9.66
C PHE A 111 -4.76 0.60 -9.15
N GLY A 112 -5.52 0.66 -8.06
CA GLY A 112 -6.16 -0.52 -7.47
C GLY A 112 -5.19 -1.47 -6.75
N TYR A 113 -3.96 -1.04 -6.46
CA TYR A 113 -2.97 -1.79 -5.69
C TYR A 113 -3.02 -1.43 -4.21
N SER A 114 -2.94 -2.43 -3.33
CA SER A 114 -2.67 -2.18 -1.92
C SER A 114 -1.21 -1.80 -1.75
N ILE A 115 -0.98 -0.60 -1.23
CA ILE A 115 0.32 0.04 -1.09
C ILE A 115 0.59 0.24 0.39
N GLY A 116 1.79 -0.14 0.86
CA GLY A 116 2.30 0.21 2.17
C GLY A 116 3.10 1.51 2.09
N GLY A 117 2.82 2.46 2.99
CA GLY A 117 3.56 3.71 3.11
C GLY A 117 4.15 3.86 4.50
N PHE A 118 5.45 4.09 4.60
CA PHE A 118 6.21 3.99 5.83
C PHE A 118 7.16 5.17 6.04
N ASP A 119 7.46 5.42 7.29
CA ASP A 119 8.62 6.22 7.70
C ASP A 119 9.89 5.36 7.59
N ALA A 120 10.73 5.64 6.60
CA ALA A 120 11.92 4.83 6.30
C ALA A 120 12.90 4.76 7.46
N GLU A 121 12.94 5.78 8.33
CA GLU A 121 13.86 5.84 9.47
C GLU A 121 13.48 4.89 10.62
N LYS A 122 12.27 4.31 10.57
CA LYS A 122 11.78 3.40 11.62
C LYS A 122 11.98 1.92 11.33
N PHE A 123 12.58 1.59 10.20
CA PHE A 123 12.93 0.21 9.90
C PHE A 123 14.19 -0.21 10.68
N GLU A 124 14.25 -1.49 11.04
CA GLU A 124 15.41 -2.10 11.68
C GLU A 124 16.09 -3.08 10.71
N GLY A 125 17.40 -2.86 10.47
CA GLY A 125 18.18 -3.61 9.49
C GLY A 125 18.13 -2.99 8.08
N ASP A 126 18.71 -3.70 7.11
CA ASP A 126 18.90 -3.25 5.73
C ASP A 126 18.05 -4.05 4.69
N THR A 127 17.29 -5.02 5.19
CA THR A 127 16.56 -5.97 4.36
C THR A 127 15.13 -6.11 4.84
N LEU A 128 14.19 -6.06 3.87
CA LEU A 128 12.79 -6.44 4.07
C LEU A 128 12.50 -7.76 3.36
N THR A 129 11.80 -8.66 4.03
CA THR A 129 11.36 -9.92 3.43
C THR A 129 9.85 -9.94 3.29
N LEU A 130 9.34 -10.11 2.06
CA LEU A 130 7.94 -10.39 1.80
C LEU A 130 7.70 -11.90 1.96
N GLY A 131 6.86 -12.28 2.89
CA GLY A 131 6.47 -13.66 3.17
C GLY A 131 5.00 -13.76 3.55
N ILE A 132 4.61 -14.88 4.16
CA ILE A 132 3.24 -15.13 4.64
C ILE A 132 3.23 -15.07 6.16
N GLY A 133 2.24 -14.38 6.74
CA GLY A 133 2.04 -14.24 8.17
C GLY A 133 1.79 -15.59 8.85
N LYS A 134 2.43 -15.80 10.01
CA LYS A 134 2.36 -17.05 10.78
C LYS A 134 1.30 -16.98 11.87
N ALA A 135 0.85 -18.14 12.33
CA ALA A 135 -0.05 -18.24 13.49
C ALA A 135 0.59 -17.62 14.74
N GLY A 136 -0.14 -16.73 15.42
CA GLY A 136 0.32 -16.07 16.63
C GLY A 136 1.44 -15.04 16.42
N GLU A 137 1.77 -14.69 15.17
CA GLU A 137 2.77 -13.66 14.87
C GLU A 137 2.32 -12.30 15.42
N PRO A 138 3.13 -11.63 16.28
CA PRO A 138 2.77 -10.34 16.85
C PRO A 138 2.68 -9.26 15.75
N TYR A 139 1.54 -8.56 15.69
CA TYR A 139 1.36 -7.48 14.75
C TYR A 139 0.35 -6.46 15.29
N GLU A 140 0.78 -5.23 15.43
CA GLU A 140 -0.06 -4.11 15.83
C GLU A 140 -0.41 -3.25 14.62
N GLY A 141 -1.66 -3.35 14.14
CA GLY A 141 -2.15 -2.57 13.01
C GLY A 141 -2.49 -1.14 13.39
N ILE A 142 -2.19 -0.18 12.52
CA ILE A 142 -2.46 1.25 12.76
C ILE A 142 -3.94 1.47 13.12
N GLY A 143 -4.16 2.00 14.34
CA GLY A 143 -5.51 2.30 14.85
C GLY A 143 -6.40 1.08 15.11
N ARG A 144 -5.84 -0.15 15.09
CA ARG A 144 -6.59 -1.41 15.25
C ARG A 144 -6.12 -2.26 16.43
N GLY A 145 -4.98 -1.91 17.03
CA GLY A 145 -4.33 -2.75 18.04
C GLY A 145 -3.80 -4.07 17.45
N LEU A 146 -3.76 -5.12 18.27
CA LEU A 146 -3.27 -6.44 17.85
C LEU A 146 -4.23 -7.07 16.83
N ILE A 147 -3.70 -7.44 15.66
CA ILE A 147 -4.46 -8.10 14.60
C ILE A 147 -3.82 -9.43 14.20
N ASN A 148 -4.63 -10.39 13.80
CA ASN A 148 -4.16 -11.69 13.30
C ASN A 148 -3.77 -11.57 11.81
N ILE A 149 -2.47 -11.62 11.54
CA ILE A 149 -1.91 -11.56 10.18
C ILE A 149 -1.63 -12.95 9.57
N GLU A 150 -1.93 -14.05 10.27
CA GLU A 150 -1.80 -15.41 9.75
C GLU A 150 -2.41 -15.53 8.35
N GLY A 151 -1.65 -16.03 7.39
CA GLY A 151 -2.09 -16.18 6.00
C GLY A 151 -2.20 -14.88 5.20
N LEU A 152 -1.77 -13.73 5.72
CA LEU A 152 -1.63 -12.52 4.91
C LEU A 152 -0.21 -12.41 4.37
N PRO A 153 -0.01 -11.92 3.14
CA PRO A 153 1.31 -11.42 2.73
C PRO A 153 1.78 -10.35 3.71
N VAL A 154 3.02 -10.43 4.15
CA VAL A 154 3.57 -9.48 5.13
C VAL A 154 5.02 -9.20 4.85
N TYR A 155 5.39 -7.90 4.85
CA TYR A 155 6.77 -7.47 4.86
C TYR A 155 7.30 -7.47 6.30
N ARG A 156 8.54 -7.95 6.45
CA ARG A 156 9.24 -7.98 7.73
C ARG A 156 10.61 -7.35 7.59
N ASP A 157 10.96 -6.53 8.55
CA ASP A 157 12.35 -6.15 8.83
C ASP A 157 12.97 -7.10 9.89
N SER A 158 14.14 -6.76 10.43
CA SER A 158 14.81 -7.59 11.45
C SER A 158 14.03 -7.74 12.75
N ARG A 159 13.09 -6.82 13.05
CA ARG A 159 12.26 -6.82 14.26
C ARG A 159 10.95 -7.57 14.10
N GLY A 160 10.38 -7.60 12.88
CA GLY A 160 9.10 -8.27 12.64
C GLY A 160 8.26 -7.61 11.56
N GLY A 161 6.95 -7.91 11.54
CA GLY A 161 6.02 -7.41 10.53
C GLY A 161 5.90 -5.89 10.50
N VAL A 162 5.97 -5.29 9.31
CA VAL A 162 5.87 -3.84 9.08
C VAL A 162 4.64 -3.46 8.25
N GLY A 163 4.23 -4.30 7.30
CA GLY A 163 3.09 -3.98 6.42
C GLY A 163 2.44 -5.21 5.82
N THR A 164 1.12 -5.17 5.66
CA THR A 164 0.31 -6.14 4.93
C THR A 164 -0.59 -5.41 3.94
N PRO A 165 -1.12 -6.06 2.89
CA PRO A 165 -2.06 -5.39 1.99
C PRO A 165 -3.39 -4.96 2.65
N THR A 166 -3.61 -5.29 3.93
CA THR A 166 -4.80 -4.91 4.71
C THR A 166 -4.52 -3.75 5.67
N SER A 167 -3.32 -3.69 6.28
CA SER A 167 -2.97 -2.67 7.29
C SER A 167 -1.47 -2.66 7.52
N ASP A 168 -0.89 -1.47 7.65
CA ASP A 168 0.49 -1.29 8.06
C ASP A 168 0.63 -1.34 9.58
N ASN A 169 1.87 -1.55 10.06
CA ASN A 169 2.17 -1.67 11.48
C ASN A 169 2.34 -0.29 12.13
N GLU A 170 1.86 -0.15 13.37
CA GLU A 170 1.93 1.09 14.16
C GLU A 170 3.37 1.60 14.30
N ARG A 171 4.37 0.70 14.38
CA ARG A 171 5.78 1.06 14.59
C ARG A 171 6.38 1.87 13.45
N THR A 172 6.08 1.49 12.21
CA THR A 172 6.68 2.08 11.00
C THR A 172 5.79 3.12 10.33
N LYS A 173 4.69 3.52 10.98
CA LYS A 173 3.72 4.46 10.41
C LYS A 173 4.33 5.81 10.08
N ILE A 174 3.83 6.41 9.03
CA ILE A 174 4.04 7.82 8.68
C ILE A 174 3.48 8.73 9.79
N ASN A 175 4.19 9.79 10.11
CA ASN A 175 3.73 10.87 10.97
C ASN A 175 4.16 12.25 10.41
N LEU A 176 3.78 13.33 11.06
CA LEU A 176 4.08 14.69 10.59
C LEU A 176 5.59 15.02 10.55
N ASN A 177 6.42 14.27 11.29
CA ASN A 177 7.87 14.45 11.31
C ASN A 177 8.61 13.53 10.33
N THR A 178 7.89 12.72 9.55
CA THR A 178 8.50 11.82 8.54
C THR A 178 9.16 12.66 7.46
N THR A 179 10.46 12.46 7.27
CA THR A 179 11.31 13.15 6.28
C THR A 179 11.77 12.22 5.16
N HIS A 180 11.71 10.91 5.37
CA HIS A 180 12.01 9.89 4.37
C HIS A 180 10.82 8.94 4.23
N LEU A 181 10.16 9.01 3.08
CA LEU A 181 9.05 8.13 2.74
C LEU A 181 9.57 6.89 2.02
N LEU A 182 9.22 5.70 2.53
CA LEU A 182 9.38 4.43 1.85
C LEU A 182 7.99 3.90 1.45
N VAL A 183 7.84 3.51 0.19
CA VAL A 183 6.57 2.94 -0.30
C VAL A 183 6.80 1.59 -0.96
N LEU A 184 5.94 0.61 -0.64
CA LEU A 184 5.94 -0.72 -1.22
C LEU A 184 4.65 -0.95 -2.01
N ILE A 185 4.78 -1.13 -3.33
CA ILE A 185 3.65 -1.39 -4.23
C ILE A 185 3.57 -2.88 -4.51
N ASN A 186 2.38 -3.46 -4.39
CA ASN A 186 2.16 -4.90 -4.50
C ASN A 186 1.39 -5.25 -5.78
N GLY A 187 2.09 -5.60 -6.86
CA GLY A 187 1.52 -6.04 -8.14
C GLY A 187 1.35 -7.56 -8.19
N TYR A 188 0.36 -8.11 -7.48
CA TYR A 188 0.03 -9.54 -7.52
C TYR A 188 -0.58 -9.99 -8.86
N ASP A 189 -0.93 -9.08 -9.74
CA ASP A 189 -1.41 -9.35 -11.10
C ASP A 189 -0.28 -9.52 -12.12
N GLY A 190 0.96 -9.25 -11.73
CA GLY A 190 2.14 -9.37 -12.58
C GLY A 190 2.28 -8.26 -13.61
N ASN A 191 1.49 -7.20 -13.52
CA ASN A 191 1.54 -6.08 -14.46
C ASN A 191 2.64 -5.08 -14.07
N GLU A 192 3.88 -5.34 -14.52
CA GLU A 192 5.03 -4.49 -14.24
C GLU A 192 4.86 -3.06 -14.76
N GLU A 193 4.25 -2.87 -15.93
CA GLU A 193 4.01 -1.54 -16.51
C GLU A 193 3.14 -0.70 -15.57
N SER A 194 2.06 -1.27 -15.06
CA SER A 194 1.17 -0.59 -14.10
C SER A 194 1.85 -0.32 -12.76
N VAL A 195 2.71 -1.24 -12.28
CA VAL A 195 3.50 -1.04 -11.05
C VAL A 195 4.51 0.09 -11.22
N ARG A 196 5.20 0.17 -12.37
CA ARG A 196 6.12 1.28 -12.70
C ARG A 196 5.37 2.62 -12.79
N ALA A 197 4.27 2.65 -13.52
CA ALA A 197 3.43 3.86 -13.64
C ALA A 197 2.94 4.36 -12.28
N ASN A 198 2.63 3.43 -11.35
CA ASN A 198 2.24 3.78 -9.98
C ASN A 198 3.43 4.37 -9.18
N ALA A 199 4.62 3.79 -9.29
CA ALA A 199 5.82 4.31 -8.63
C ALA A 199 6.17 5.73 -9.13
N GLU A 200 6.14 5.95 -10.43
CA GLU A 200 6.36 7.26 -11.04
C GLU A 200 5.29 8.28 -10.64
N PHE A 201 4.04 7.85 -10.57
CA PHE A 201 2.93 8.68 -10.09
C PHE A 201 3.12 9.11 -8.63
N LEU A 202 3.54 8.19 -7.74
CA LEU A 202 3.85 8.48 -6.35
C LEU A 202 4.99 9.50 -6.21
N ILE A 203 6.07 9.32 -6.96
CA ILE A 203 7.20 10.26 -6.97
C ILE A 203 6.73 11.64 -7.41
N ARG A 204 5.95 11.72 -8.49
CA ARG A 204 5.37 13.00 -8.95
C ARG A 204 4.53 13.66 -7.86
N LEU A 205 3.62 12.93 -7.22
CA LEU A 205 2.81 13.47 -6.11
C LEU A 205 3.67 13.96 -4.94
N ALA A 206 4.75 13.23 -4.60
CA ALA A 206 5.66 13.66 -3.54
C ALA A 206 6.38 14.96 -3.91
N CYS A 207 6.84 15.10 -5.17
CA CYS A 207 7.45 16.33 -5.67
C CYS A 207 6.47 17.50 -5.67
N ASP A 208 5.24 17.28 -6.16
CA ASP A 208 4.23 18.32 -6.31
C ASP A 208 3.67 18.84 -4.98
N PHE A 209 3.55 17.96 -3.96
CA PHE A 209 2.80 18.28 -2.73
C PHE A 209 3.59 18.14 -1.42
N CYS A 210 4.81 17.56 -1.46
CA CYS A 210 5.60 17.28 -0.25
C CYS A 210 7.07 17.67 -0.40
N GLU A 211 7.40 18.63 -1.27
CA GLU A 211 8.79 19.06 -1.53
C GLU A 211 9.73 17.88 -1.83
N GLY A 212 9.20 16.85 -2.54
CA GLY A 212 9.91 15.59 -2.80
C GLY A 212 11.20 15.79 -3.59
N HIS A 213 12.30 15.18 -3.12
CA HIS A 213 13.62 15.21 -3.78
C HIS A 213 14.37 13.89 -3.50
N ASP A 214 15.50 13.68 -4.19
CA ASP A 214 16.31 12.46 -4.08
C ASP A 214 15.47 11.17 -4.26
N ALA A 215 14.48 11.24 -5.15
CA ALA A 215 13.56 10.15 -5.37
C ALA A 215 14.19 9.03 -6.20
N SER A 216 13.94 7.79 -5.80
CA SER A 216 14.36 6.60 -6.54
C SER A 216 13.32 5.49 -6.42
N TYR A 217 13.28 4.59 -7.40
CA TYR A 217 12.54 3.35 -7.26
C TYR A 217 13.24 2.20 -8.00
N TYR A 218 12.95 0.98 -7.58
CA TYR A 218 13.32 -0.23 -8.32
C TYR A 218 12.23 -1.28 -8.23
N ILE A 219 12.19 -2.15 -9.24
CA ILE A 219 11.28 -3.29 -9.32
C ILE A 219 11.96 -4.52 -8.70
N TYR A 220 11.18 -5.33 -7.99
CA TYR A 220 11.62 -6.60 -7.41
C TYR A 220 10.59 -7.71 -7.64
N ARG A 221 11.09 -8.93 -7.62
CA ARG A 221 10.31 -10.16 -7.80
C ARG A 221 10.75 -11.22 -6.81
#